data_b29b2d43cc036a5d64efa4aeeb4179e2
#
_entry.id   b29b2d43cc036a5d64efa4aeeb4179e2
#
_cell.length_a   1.000
_cell.length_b   1.000
_cell.length_c   1.000
_cell.angle_alpha   90.00
_cell.angle_beta   90.00
_cell.angle_gamma   90.00
#
_symmetry.space_group_name_H-M   'P 1'
#
loop_
_entity.id
_entity.type
_entity.pdbx_description
1 polymer ?
#
loop_
_entity_poly.entity_id
_entity_poly.type
_entity_poly.pdbx_seq_one_letter_code
_entity_poly.pdbx_strand_id
1 'polypeptide(L)'
;MQDRYLGDVHDFYKFIFLKYLSKKLKQKIGLNWYLVDPKELGVSELNKNDGENRKFLKNKTSIVDTKIFKEMLVFRDYKKRIIENFTERTHLKEYINFFNLKVSASQRLDWFNKSVNFFSDEKIIFLDPDNGLAKRNSSSRESLKYVMIEEVKKYISLRKIIVFMIS
;
A
#
# COMPACT_ATOMS: atom_id res chain seq x y z
N MET A 1 -3.08 4.60 2.43
CA MET A 1 -3.99 3.49 2.01
C MET A 1 -5.00 3.16 3.10
N GLN A 2 -6.22 2.81 2.76
CA GLN A 2 -7.26 2.37 3.70
C GLN A 2 -7.84 1.04 3.22
N ASP A 3 -8.29 0.20 4.15
CA ASP A 3 -8.86 -1.13 3.84
C ASP A 3 -9.97 -1.10 2.77
N ARG A 4 -10.81 -0.06 2.77
CA ARG A 4 -11.91 0.11 1.81
C ARG A 4 -11.46 0.20 0.35
N TYR A 5 -10.21 0.61 0.09
CA TYR A 5 -9.66 0.72 -1.27
C TYR A 5 -9.09 -0.60 -1.78
N LEU A 6 -8.84 -1.57 -0.87
CA LEU A 6 -8.23 -2.84 -1.25
C LEU A 6 -9.00 -3.55 -2.37
N GLY A 7 -8.26 -4.01 -3.36
CA GLY A 7 -8.77 -4.83 -4.45
C GLY A 7 -9.38 -4.04 -5.61
N ASP A 8 -9.04 -2.78 -5.78
CA ASP A 8 -9.39 -2.01 -6.96
C ASP A 8 -8.47 -2.31 -8.17
N VAL A 9 -8.70 -1.64 -9.27
CA VAL A 9 -7.93 -1.85 -10.50
C VAL A 9 -6.47 -1.43 -10.34
N HIS A 10 -6.19 -0.41 -9.55
CA HIS A 10 -4.84 0.07 -9.29
C HIS A 10 -4.04 -0.96 -8.47
N ASP A 11 -4.66 -1.56 -7.46
CA ASP A 11 -4.06 -2.68 -6.71
C ASP A 11 -3.72 -3.85 -7.61
N PHE A 12 -4.60 -4.20 -8.56
CA PHE A 12 -4.35 -5.29 -9.48
C PHE A 12 -3.08 -5.07 -10.30
N TYR A 13 -2.96 -3.91 -10.92
CA TYR A 13 -1.76 -3.58 -11.72
C TYR A 13 -0.52 -3.37 -10.85
N LYS A 14 -0.67 -2.77 -9.67
CA LYS A 14 0.41 -2.64 -8.68
C LYS A 14 0.99 -3.99 -8.31
N PHE A 15 0.16 -4.96 -7.98
CA PHE A 15 0.65 -6.29 -7.62
C PHE A 15 1.30 -7.03 -8.77
N ILE A 16 0.78 -6.90 -10.00
CA ILE A 16 1.43 -7.45 -11.20
C ILE A 16 2.82 -6.83 -11.37
N PHE A 17 2.91 -5.51 -11.29
CA PHE A 17 4.16 -4.77 -11.42
C PHE A 17 5.18 -5.19 -10.36
N LEU A 18 4.80 -5.21 -9.08
CA LEU A 18 5.68 -5.57 -7.98
C LEU A 18 6.16 -7.03 -8.07
N LYS A 19 5.27 -7.95 -8.44
CA LYS A 19 5.63 -9.35 -8.69
C LYS A 19 6.61 -9.49 -9.86
N TYR A 20 6.37 -8.76 -10.95
CA TYR A 20 7.28 -8.74 -12.10
C TYR A 20 8.66 -8.20 -11.71
N LEU A 21 8.68 -7.07 -11.01
CA LEU A 21 9.91 -6.42 -10.55
C LEU A 21 10.73 -7.33 -9.62
N SER A 22 10.06 -7.95 -8.65
CA SER A 22 10.69 -8.91 -7.74
C SER A 22 11.33 -10.08 -8.47
N LYS A 23 10.62 -10.67 -9.44
CA LYS A 23 11.15 -11.76 -10.25
C LYS A 23 12.36 -11.35 -11.10
N LYS A 24 12.28 -10.18 -11.73
CA LYS A 24 13.38 -9.66 -12.58
C LYS A 24 14.64 -9.38 -11.77
N LEU A 25 14.49 -8.82 -10.58
CA LEU A 25 15.60 -8.44 -9.73
C LEU A 25 16.04 -9.53 -8.75
N LYS A 26 15.31 -10.66 -8.73
CA LYS A 26 15.56 -11.81 -7.84
C LYS A 26 15.65 -11.42 -6.36
N GLN A 27 14.81 -10.49 -5.93
CA GLN A 27 14.72 -10.03 -4.55
C GLN A 27 13.29 -9.62 -4.22
N LYS A 28 12.92 -9.67 -2.93
CA LYS A 28 11.62 -9.14 -2.50
C LYS A 28 11.60 -7.62 -2.60
N ILE A 29 10.40 -7.08 -2.81
CA ILE A 29 10.11 -5.65 -2.82
C ILE A 29 9.39 -5.33 -1.51
N GLY A 30 9.82 -4.31 -0.79
CA GLY A 30 9.08 -3.80 0.35
C GLY A 30 7.84 -3.03 -0.12
N LEU A 31 6.67 -3.29 0.45
CA LEU A 31 5.47 -2.49 0.23
C LEU A 31 5.04 -1.87 1.56
N ASN A 32 5.22 -0.55 1.67
CA ASN A 32 4.69 0.25 2.75
C ASN A 32 3.35 0.86 2.32
N TRP A 33 2.27 0.35 2.90
CA TRP A 33 0.92 0.78 2.57
C TRP A 33 0.60 2.21 3.00
N TYR A 34 1.33 2.79 3.96
CA TYR A 34 0.86 3.99 4.65
C TYR A 34 -0.59 3.80 5.11
N LEU A 35 -0.81 2.66 5.78
CA LEU A 35 -2.15 2.24 6.19
C LEU A 35 -2.70 3.18 7.25
N VAL A 36 -3.88 3.74 7.00
CA VAL A 36 -4.52 4.72 7.90
C VAL A 36 -5.81 4.12 8.45
N ASP A 37 -6.02 4.27 9.77
CA ASP A 37 -7.33 4.03 10.35
C ASP A 37 -8.27 5.19 10.00
N PRO A 38 -9.42 4.95 9.37
CA PRO A 38 -10.37 6.03 9.06
C PRO A 38 -10.79 6.86 10.28
N LYS A 39 -10.75 6.27 11.49
CA LYS A 39 -11.03 6.99 12.76
C LYS A 39 -10.04 8.12 13.03
N GLU A 40 -8.77 7.94 12.63
CA GLU A 40 -7.73 8.98 12.77
C GLU A 40 -7.98 10.19 11.86
N LEU A 41 -8.71 9.99 10.76
CA LEU A 41 -9.02 11.04 9.78
C LEU A 41 -10.28 11.85 10.12
N GLY A 42 -11.14 11.32 10.98
CA GLY A 42 -12.37 11.97 11.42
C GLY A 42 -13.66 11.30 10.96
N VAL A 43 -14.79 11.76 11.51
CA VAL A 43 -16.10 11.10 11.32
C VAL A 43 -16.54 11.06 9.85
N SER A 44 -16.19 12.08 9.06
CA SER A 44 -16.53 12.14 7.63
C SER A 44 -15.90 10.99 6.81
N GLU A 45 -14.76 10.46 7.24
CA GLU A 45 -14.10 9.36 6.55
C GLU A 45 -14.69 7.98 6.90
N LEU A 46 -15.30 7.83 8.08
CA LEU A 46 -15.86 6.55 8.53
C LEU A 46 -16.99 6.04 7.64
N ASN A 47 -17.80 6.96 7.11
CA ASN A 47 -18.99 6.65 6.34
C ASN A 47 -18.75 6.65 4.82
N LYS A 48 -17.54 6.94 4.38
CA LYS A 48 -17.23 6.93 2.95
C LYS A 48 -17.20 5.49 2.42
N ASN A 49 -17.98 5.28 1.37
CA ASN A 49 -17.94 4.05 0.58
C ASN A 49 -17.44 4.35 -0.84
N ASP A 50 -16.49 5.25 -0.91
CA ASP A 50 -15.76 5.56 -2.12
C ASP A 50 -14.68 4.48 -2.39
N GLY A 51 -14.04 4.55 -3.51
CA GLY A 51 -12.96 3.67 -3.92
C GLY A 51 -13.08 3.36 -5.39
N GLU A 52 -11.94 3.04 -5.95
CA GLU A 52 -11.78 2.81 -7.37
C GLU A 52 -12.63 1.67 -7.91
N ASN A 53 -12.82 1.71 -9.20
CA ASN A 53 -13.72 0.83 -9.91
C ASN A 53 -13.24 -0.63 -9.87
N ARG A 54 -14.10 -1.52 -9.36
CA ARG A 54 -13.89 -2.97 -9.34
C ARG A 54 -14.64 -3.70 -10.46
N LYS A 55 -15.10 -2.98 -11.48
CA LYS A 55 -15.81 -3.59 -12.63
C LYS A 55 -14.95 -4.62 -13.35
N PHE A 56 -13.63 -4.45 -13.36
CA PHE A 56 -12.70 -5.40 -13.95
C PHE A 56 -12.81 -6.81 -13.32
N LEU A 57 -13.20 -6.91 -12.05
CA LEU A 57 -13.43 -8.20 -11.39
C LEU A 57 -14.66 -8.95 -11.92
N LYS A 58 -15.54 -8.28 -12.66
CA LYS A 58 -16.72 -8.89 -13.30
C LYS A 58 -16.41 -9.43 -14.71
N ASN A 59 -15.41 -8.88 -15.38
CA ASN A 59 -15.08 -9.19 -16.76
C ASN A 59 -13.83 -10.09 -16.79
N LYS A 60 -14.00 -11.30 -17.33
CA LYS A 60 -12.90 -12.27 -17.44
C LYS A 60 -11.97 -12.02 -18.64
N THR A 61 -12.18 -10.99 -19.43
CA THR A 61 -11.43 -10.73 -20.66
C THR A 61 -10.06 -10.13 -20.39
N SER A 62 -9.01 -10.73 -20.93
CA SER A 62 -7.60 -10.31 -20.89
C SER A 62 -6.96 -10.22 -19.49
N ILE A 63 -7.02 -11.30 -18.73
CA ILE A 63 -6.37 -11.36 -17.41
C ILE A 63 -4.87 -11.65 -17.57
N VAL A 64 -4.02 -10.68 -17.26
CA VAL A 64 -2.57 -10.80 -17.35
C VAL A 64 -1.99 -11.75 -16.29
N ASP A 65 -2.55 -11.77 -15.07
CA ASP A 65 -2.18 -12.70 -14.01
C ASP A 65 -3.43 -13.32 -13.36
N THR A 66 -3.69 -14.56 -13.72
CA THR A 66 -4.89 -15.29 -13.25
C THR A 66 -4.86 -15.60 -11.76
N LYS A 67 -3.68 -15.76 -11.15
CA LYS A 67 -3.55 -16.07 -9.72
C LYS A 67 -3.86 -14.84 -8.87
N ILE A 68 -3.28 -13.69 -9.20
CA ILE A 68 -3.61 -12.41 -8.54
C ILE A 68 -5.09 -12.12 -8.71
N PHE A 69 -5.62 -12.26 -9.92
CA PHE A 69 -7.04 -12.01 -10.19
C PHE A 69 -7.96 -12.86 -9.31
N LYS A 70 -7.68 -14.17 -9.20
CA LYS A 70 -8.48 -15.09 -8.36
C LYS A 70 -8.44 -14.68 -6.89
N GLU A 71 -7.29 -14.29 -6.37
CA GLU A 71 -7.18 -13.81 -4.98
C GLU A 71 -7.95 -12.51 -4.76
N MET A 72 -8.01 -11.63 -5.76
CA MET A 72 -8.73 -10.35 -5.66
C MET A 72 -10.25 -10.48 -5.82
N LEU A 73 -10.78 -11.58 -6.35
CA LEU A 73 -12.22 -11.78 -6.50
C LEU A 73 -12.97 -11.65 -5.17
N VAL A 74 -12.36 -11.99 -4.05
CA VAL A 74 -12.93 -11.91 -2.72
C VAL A 74 -13.28 -10.47 -2.31
N PHE A 75 -12.58 -9.47 -2.85
CA PHE A 75 -12.78 -8.05 -2.55
C PHE A 75 -13.99 -7.41 -3.25
N ARG A 76 -14.73 -8.19 -4.05
CA ARG A 76 -16.08 -7.81 -4.50
C ARG A 76 -17.02 -7.60 -3.29
N ASP A 77 -16.81 -8.38 -2.23
CA ASP A 77 -17.44 -8.17 -0.94
C ASP A 77 -16.60 -7.17 -0.12
N TYR A 78 -17.17 -5.98 0.15
CA TYR A 78 -16.45 -4.94 0.87
C TYR A 78 -16.04 -5.33 2.30
N LYS A 79 -16.81 -6.22 2.95
CA LYS A 79 -16.52 -6.73 4.31
C LYS A 79 -15.23 -7.55 4.37
N LYS A 80 -14.77 -8.03 3.23
CA LYS A 80 -13.53 -8.82 3.11
C LYS A 80 -12.30 -7.98 2.76
N ARG A 81 -12.46 -6.66 2.57
CA ARG A 81 -11.37 -5.74 2.28
C ARG A 81 -10.63 -5.39 3.57
N ILE A 82 -9.77 -6.29 3.99
CA ILE A 82 -8.90 -6.16 5.17
C ILE A 82 -7.49 -6.48 4.73
N ILE A 83 -6.61 -5.47 4.71
CA ILE A 83 -5.24 -5.57 4.21
C ILE A 83 -4.45 -6.62 4.98
N GLU A 84 -4.57 -6.65 6.31
CA GLU A 84 -3.88 -7.62 7.15
C GLU A 84 -4.24 -9.07 6.74
N ASN A 85 -5.54 -9.38 6.62
CA ASN A 85 -6.00 -10.71 6.19
C ASN A 85 -5.52 -11.08 4.78
N PHE A 86 -5.45 -10.10 3.88
CA PHE A 86 -4.96 -10.31 2.53
C PHE A 86 -3.47 -10.65 2.55
N THR A 87 -2.67 -9.84 3.22
CA THR A 87 -1.22 -10.00 3.22
C THR A 87 -0.76 -11.29 3.89
N GLU A 88 -1.52 -11.82 4.84
CA GLU A 88 -1.26 -13.12 5.45
C GLU A 88 -1.49 -14.31 4.51
N ARG A 89 -2.46 -14.20 3.61
CA ARG A 89 -2.97 -15.35 2.81
C ARG A 89 -2.51 -15.33 1.36
N THR A 90 -2.14 -14.17 0.83
CA THR A 90 -1.74 -14.03 -0.58
C THR A 90 -0.44 -14.76 -0.89
N HIS A 91 -0.36 -15.33 -2.11
CA HIS A 91 0.90 -15.84 -2.64
C HIS A 91 1.93 -14.73 -2.92
N LEU A 92 1.49 -13.48 -2.95
CA LEU A 92 2.38 -12.33 -3.21
C LEU A 92 3.44 -12.14 -2.14
N LYS A 93 3.27 -12.72 -0.95
CA LYS A 93 4.31 -12.72 0.10
C LYS A 93 5.62 -13.41 -0.30
N GLU A 94 5.61 -14.20 -1.37
CA GLU A 94 6.82 -14.75 -1.98
C GLU A 94 7.66 -13.66 -2.66
N TYR A 95 7.04 -12.56 -3.09
CA TYR A 95 7.61 -11.48 -3.91
C TYR A 95 7.68 -10.15 -3.17
N ILE A 96 6.80 -9.95 -2.19
CA ILE A 96 6.56 -8.67 -1.53
C ILE A 96 6.61 -8.87 -0.02
N ASN A 97 7.35 -7.99 0.67
CA ASN A 97 7.27 -7.83 2.11
C ASN A 97 6.30 -6.68 2.42
N PHE A 98 5.23 -6.99 3.13
CA PHE A 98 4.14 -6.05 3.43
C PHE A 98 4.31 -5.44 4.82
N PHE A 99 4.41 -4.13 4.91
CA PHE A 99 4.41 -3.42 6.18
C PHE A 99 2.99 -2.95 6.51
N ASN A 100 2.33 -3.62 7.46
CA ASN A 100 0.90 -3.49 7.76
C ASN A 100 0.59 -2.61 8.97
N LEU A 101 1.60 -2.01 9.63
CA LEU A 101 1.33 -1.14 10.77
C LEU A 101 0.63 0.14 10.30
N LYS A 102 -0.45 0.49 11.00
CA LYS A 102 -1.20 1.73 10.75
C LYS A 102 -0.37 2.93 11.19
N VAL A 103 -0.33 3.96 10.34
CA VAL A 103 0.28 5.24 10.68
C VAL A 103 -0.64 6.02 11.62
N SER A 104 -0.08 6.61 12.68
CA SER A 104 -0.79 7.51 13.59
C SER A 104 -0.13 8.88 13.58
N ALA A 105 -0.93 9.94 13.66
CA ALA A 105 -0.43 11.31 13.66
C ALA A 105 0.48 11.60 14.87
N SER A 106 0.12 11.07 16.04
CA SER A 106 0.88 11.28 17.29
C SER A 106 2.17 10.47 17.40
N GLN A 107 2.26 9.35 16.66
CA GLN A 107 3.38 8.41 16.72
C GLN A 107 4.06 8.20 15.35
N ARG A 108 3.93 9.18 14.45
CA ARG A 108 4.41 9.01 13.06
C ARG A 108 5.90 8.71 12.97
N LEU A 109 6.73 9.36 13.77
CA LEU A 109 8.17 9.13 13.76
C LEU A 109 8.51 7.70 14.21
N ASP A 110 7.89 7.21 15.27
CA ASP A 110 8.08 5.84 15.76
C ASP A 110 7.60 4.81 14.73
N TRP A 111 6.42 5.03 14.15
CA TRP A 111 5.89 4.21 13.06
C TRP A 111 6.86 4.16 11.87
N PHE A 112 7.41 5.32 11.49
CA PHE A 112 8.34 5.40 10.37
C PHE A 112 9.65 4.67 10.67
N ASN A 113 10.21 4.83 11.89
CA ASN A 113 11.40 4.08 12.31
C ASN A 113 11.15 2.56 12.29
N LYS A 114 9.97 2.10 12.71
CA LYS A 114 9.59 0.69 12.59
C LYS A 114 9.56 0.23 11.14
N SER A 115 9.07 1.06 10.21
CA SER A 115 9.06 0.73 8.79
C SER A 115 10.47 0.63 8.21
N VAL A 116 11.37 1.54 8.60
CA VAL A 116 12.79 1.52 8.21
C VAL A 116 13.47 0.23 8.67
N ASN A 117 13.24 -0.16 9.93
CA ASN A 117 13.81 -1.38 10.48
C ASN A 117 13.22 -2.63 9.82
N PHE A 118 11.91 -2.63 9.54
CA PHE A 118 11.23 -3.74 8.86
C PHE A 118 11.81 -3.98 7.47
N PHE A 119 12.13 -2.91 6.74
CA PHE A 119 12.71 -2.98 5.40
C PHE A 119 14.25 -2.93 5.39
N SER A 120 14.91 -3.42 6.45
CA SER A 120 16.39 -3.44 6.50
C SER A 120 17.01 -4.12 5.27
N ASP A 121 16.44 -5.24 4.86
CA ASP A 121 16.99 -6.10 3.80
C ASP A 121 16.51 -5.73 2.40
N GLU A 122 15.37 -5.06 2.25
CA GLU A 122 14.84 -4.67 0.95
C GLU A 122 15.59 -3.47 0.37
N LYS A 123 16.07 -3.62 -0.85
CA LYS A 123 16.71 -2.52 -1.61
C LYS A 123 15.69 -1.60 -2.26
N ILE A 124 14.50 -2.12 -2.56
CA ILE A 124 13.42 -1.39 -3.24
C ILE A 124 12.20 -1.37 -2.36
N ILE A 125 11.67 -0.18 -2.11
CA ILE A 125 10.48 0.04 -1.30
C ILE A 125 9.45 0.76 -2.15
N PHE A 126 8.27 0.17 -2.28
CA PHE A 126 7.10 0.80 -2.87
C PHE A 126 6.29 1.47 -1.77
N LEU A 127 6.04 2.77 -1.91
CA LEU A 127 5.23 3.57 -0.99
C LEU A 127 3.84 3.76 -1.59
N ASP A 128 2.80 3.46 -0.82
CA ASP A 128 1.41 3.42 -1.26
C ASP A 128 0.47 4.30 -0.39
N PRO A 129 0.74 5.61 -0.31
CA PRO A 129 -0.15 6.53 0.37
C PRO A 129 -1.42 6.79 -0.44
N ASP A 130 -2.50 7.28 0.21
CA ASP A 130 -3.75 7.66 -0.47
C ASP A 130 -3.54 8.82 -1.47
N ASN A 131 -2.73 9.81 -1.10
CA ASN A 131 -2.65 11.09 -1.83
C ASN A 131 -1.23 11.40 -2.38
N GLY A 132 -0.31 10.45 -2.33
CA GLY A 132 1.05 10.64 -2.85
C GLY A 132 1.99 11.39 -1.91
N LEU A 133 2.85 12.28 -2.45
CA LEU A 133 3.87 12.99 -1.70
C LEU A 133 3.33 14.31 -1.12
N ALA A 134 3.58 14.57 0.14
CA ALA A 134 3.19 15.84 0.77
C ALA A 134 4.02 17.01 0.20
N LYS A 135 3.34 18.10 -0.15
CA LYS A 135 4.00 19.34 -0.61
C LYS A 135 4.69 20.09 0.53
N ARG A 136 4.24 19.91 1.76
CA ARG A 136 4.79 20.51 2.99
C ARG A 136 4.65 19.54 4.15
N ASN A 137 5.55 19.62 5.14
CA ASN A 137 5.38 18.89 6.39
C ASN A 137 4.14 19.45 7.11
N SER A 138 3.14 18.63 7.23
CA SER A 138 1.90 18.97 7.91
C SER A 138 1.73 18.06 9.12
N SER A 139 1.44 18.66 10.29
CA SER A 139 1.06 17.92 11.51
C SER A 139 -0.42 17.56 11.53
N SER A 140 -1.19 17.96 10.52
CA SER A 140 -2.62 17.72 10.47
C SER A 140 -2.95 16.24 10.24
N ARG A 141 -4.17 15.82 10.62
CA ARG A 141 -4.68 14.47 10.36
C ARG A 141 -4.64 14.10 8.87
N GLU A 142 -4.80 15.10 7.99
CA GLU A 142 -4.70 14.90 6.55
C GLU A 142 -3.30 14.42 6.12
N SER A 143 -2.27 14.79 6.88
CA SER A 143 -0.89 14.34 6.60
C SER A 143 -0.74 12.83 6.59
N LEU A 144 -1.64 12.10 7.27
CA LEU A 144 -1.64 10.63 7.31
C LEU A 144 -1.87 9.99 5.93
N LYS A 145 -2.47 10.75 5.00
CA LYS A 145 -2.73 10.29 3.62
C LYS A 145 -1.51 10.46 2.69
N TYR A 146 -0.42 11.03 3.18
CA TYR A 146 0.75 11.38 2.37
C TYR A 146 2.02 10.75 2.88
N VAL A 147 2.98 10.57 1.96
CA VAL A 147 4.40 10.37 2.30
C VAL A 147 5.04 11.72 2.56
N MET A 148 5.83 11.85 3.60
CA MET A 148 6.60 13.05 3.87
C MET A 148 7.92 13.06 3.11
N ILE A 149 8.35 14.23 2.64
CA ILE A 149 9.63 14.39 1.92
C ILE A 149 10.79 13.86 2.78
N GLU A 150 10.78 14.13 4.09
CA GLU A 150 11.83 13.69 4.99
C GLU A 150 11.89 12.15 5.14
N GLU A 151 10.76 11.46 5.03
CA GLU A 151 10.70 10.00 5.02
C GLU A 151 11.35 9.44 3.74
N VAL A 152 11.08 10.05 2.58
CA VAL A 152 11.74 9.69 1.31
C VAL A 152 13.24 9.92 1.39
N LYS A 153 13.67 11.10 1.86
CA LYS A 153 15.10 11.42 2.04
C LYS A 153 15.79 10.40 2.95
N LYS A 154 15.14 10.00 4.03
CA LYS A 154 15.69 9.01 4.96
C LYS A 154 15.88 7.66 4.29
N TYR A 155 14.90 7.15 3.56
CA TYR A 155 15.06 5.91 2.79
C TYR A 155 16.20 6.01 1.77
N ILE A 156 16.29 7.11 1.03
CA ILE A 156 17.37 7.35 0.06
C ILE A 156 18.74 7.38 0.75
N SER A 157 18.84 8.03 1.92
CA SER A 157 20.09 8.07 2.69
C SER A 157 20.55 6.68 3.13
N LEU A 158 19.63 5.73 3.28
CA LEU A 158 19.88 4.33 3.54
C LEU A 158 20.10 3.48 2.27
N ARG A 159 20.34 4.13 1.12
CA ARG A 159 20.54 3.51 -0.19
C ARG A 159 19.36 2.66 -0.67
N LYS A 160 18.13 2.99 -0.24
CA LYS A 160 16.90 2.35 -0.75
C LYS A 160 16.46 3.05 -2.04
N ILE A 161 15.95 2.26 -2.99
CA ILE A 161 15.26 2.78 -4.19
C ILE A 161 13.79 2.92 -3.82
N ILE A 162 13.23 4.11 -4.03
CA ILE A 162 11.84 4.40 -3.71
C ILE A 162 11.03 4.43 -5.00
N VAL A 163 9.92 3.71 -4.98
CA VAL A 163 8.92 3.68 -6.05
C VAL A 163 7.57 4.05 -5.45
N PHE A 164 6.81 4.90 -6.13
CA PHE A 164 5.41 5.17 -5.77
C PHE A 164 4.61 5.56 -7.02
N MET A 165 3.32 5.30 -6.98
CA MET A 165 2.41 5.82 -7.99
C MET A 165 1.95 7.23 -7.60
N ILE A 166 1.91 8.10 -8.58
CA ILE A 166 1.29 9.42 -8.48
C ILE A 166 -0.05 9.30 -9.21
N SER A 167 -1.15 9.46 -8.48
CA SER A 167 -2.51 9.50 -9.03
C SER A 167 -2.94 10.94 -9.23
#